data_fb63916fe93f402fbd5f6fe201a50161
#
_entry.id   fb63916fe93f402fbd5f6fe201a50161
#
_cell.length_a   1.000
_cell.length_b   1.000
_cell.length_c   1.000
_cell.angle_alpha   90.00
_cell.angle_beta   90.00
_cell.angle_gamma   90.00
#
_symmetry.space_group_name_H-M   'P 1'
#
loop_
_entity.id
_entity.type
_entity.pdbx_description
1 polymer ?
#
loop_
_entity_poly.entity_id
_entity_poly.type
_entity_poly.pdbx_seq_one_letter_code
_entity_poly.pdbx_strand_id
1 'polypeptide(L)'
;MMKVTIQDIANMVGVSKSTVSRYLNGGYVSNENTVKIKEAIEKTGFETNFFAKRLKSKQSKLIGIIVPRIDSFTAGKTLNGINKKLEEQGYQGIILTSEFNVEKELEQINKLYNQGVDGIIIM
;
A
#
# COMPACT_ATOMS: atom_id res chain seq x y z
N MET A 1 9.27 -11.96 -16.56
CA MET A 1 7.96 -12.41 -16.06
C MET A 1 6.91 -11.34 -16.38
N MET A 2 5.91 -11.68 -17.17
CA MET A 2 4.86 -10.72 -17.52
C MET A 2 3.87 -10.58 -16.37
N LYS A 3 3.67 -9.35 -15.95
CA LYS A 3 2.72 -9.01 -14.91
C LYS A 3 1.30 -9.02 -15.47
N VAL A 4 0.39 -9.74 -14.81
CA VAL A 4 -1.02 -9.76 -15.20
C VAL A 4 -1.64 -8.39 -14.94
N THR A 5 -2.35 -7.85 -15.92
CA THR A 5 -2.99 -6.54 -15.84
C THR A 5 -4.51 -6.66 -15.66
N ILE A 6 -5.17 -5.54 -15.31
CA ILE A 6 -6.64 -5.46 -15.27
C ILE A 6 -7.24 -5.83 -16.64
N GLN A 7 -6.59 -5.40 -17.74
CA GLN A 7 -7.04 -5.73 -19.09
C GLN A 7 -6.97 -7.23 -19.35
N ASP A 8 -5.94 -7.91 -18.85
CA ASP A 8 -5.82 -9.36 -18.98
C ASP A 8 -6.96 -10.07 -18.25
N ILE A 9 -7.31 -9.64 -17.05
CA ILE A 9 -8.44 -10.19 -16.29
C ILE A 9 -9.75 -9.94 -17.05
N ALA A 10 -9.97 -8.73 -17.57
CA ALA A 10 -11.16 -8.40 -18.35
C ALA A 10 -11.30 -9.29 -19.58
N ASN A 11 -10.21 -9.51 -20.30
CA ASN A 11 -10.19 -10.38 -21.49
C ASN A 11 -10.49 -11.84 -21.14
N MET A 12 -9.94 -12.35 -20.04
CA MET A 12 -10.18 -13.73 -19.59
C MET A 12 -11.64 -13.98 -19.21
N VAL A 13 -12.27 -12.99 -18.59
CA VAL A 13 -13.66 -13.10 -18.09
C VAL A 13 -14.68 -12.73 -19.17
N GLY A 14 -14.29 -11.93 -20.15
CA GLY A 14 -15.19 -11.43 -21.20
C GLY A 14 -16.02 -10.23 -20.75
N VAL A 15 -15.46 -9.40 -19.89
CA VAL A 15 -16.09 -8.16 -19.40
C VAL A 15 -15.22 -6.95 -19.74
N SER A 16 -15.75 -5.73 -19.52
CA SER A 16 -14.99 -4.52 -19.72
C SER A 16 -13.96 -4.31 -18.59
N LYS A 17 -12.89 -3.58 -18.89
CA LYS A 17 -11.92 -3.13 -17.91
C LYS A 17 -12.58 -2.38 -16.76
N SER A 18 -13.59 -1.55 -17.06
CA SER A 18 -14.36 -0.80 -16.06
C SER A 18 -15.10 -1.74 -15.08
N THR A 19 -15.60 -2.87 -15.54
CA THR A 19 -16.25 -3.86 -14.68
C THR A 19 -15.28 -4.49 -13.70
N VAL A 20 -14.08 -4.85 -14.15
CA VAL A 20 -13.02 -5.38 -13.27
C VAL A 20 -12.60 -4.31 -12.24
N SER A 21 -12.43 -3.07 -12.69
CA SER A 21 -12.08 -1.95 -11.80
C SER A 21 -13.15 -1.74 -10.72
N ARG A 22 -14.43 -1.80 -11.07
CA ARG A 22 -15.53 -1.70 -10.09
C ARG A 22 -15.47 -2.81 -9.06
N TYR A 23 -15.22 -4.04 -9.49
CA TYR A 23 -15.06 -5.17 -8.56
C TYR A 23 -13.93 -4.92 -7.56
N LEU A 24 -12.77 -4.48 -8.05
CA LEU A 24 -11.60 -4.23 -7.20
C LEU A 24 -11.81 -3.07 -6.21
N ASN A 25 -12.64 -2.10 -6.56
CA ASN A 25 -12.95 -0.93 -5.72
C ASN A 25 -14.20 -1.10 -4.85
N GLY A 26 -14.76 -2.31 -4.78
CA GLY A 26 -15.94 -2.60 -3.96
C GLY A 26 -17.26 -2.06 -4.54
N GLY A 27 -17.28 -1.68 -5.82
CA GLY A 27 -18.49 -1.25 -6.50
C GLY A 27 -19.39 -2.44 -6.91
N TYR A 28 -20.58 -2.12 -7.39
CA TYR A 28 -21.54 -3.13 -7.80
C TYR A 28 -21.09 -3.85 -9.07
N VAL A 29 -21.11 -5.18 -9.00
CA VAL A 29 -20.88 -6.08 -10.12
C VAL A 29 -21.88 -7.24 -9.98
N SER A 30 -22.44 -7.74 -11.07
CA SER A 30 -23.37 -8.88 -11.02
C SER A 30 -22.72 -10.10 -10.35
N ASN A 31 -23.53 -10.94 -9.72
CA ASN A 31 -23.04 -12.15 -9.05
C ASN A 31 -22.26 -13.06 -10.00
N GLU A 32 -22.75 -13.23 -11.22
CA GLU A 32 -22.10 -14.03 -12.25
C GLU A 32 -20.69 -13.49 -12.57
N ASN A 33 -20.59 -12.20 -12.83
CA ASN A 33 -19.30 -11.57 -13.14
C ASN A 33 -18.37 -11.54 -11.92
N THR A 34 -18.91 -11.35 -10.72
CA THR A 34 -18.13 -11.39 -9.48
C THR A 34 -17.43 -12.74 -9.31
N VAL A 35 -18.12 -13.84 -9.50
CA VAL A 35 -17.55 -15.19 -9.43
C VAL A 35 -16.46 -15.39 -10.47
N LYS A 36 -16.72 -14.99 -11.70
CA LYS A 36 -15.75 -15.12 -12.80
C LYS A 36 -14.49 -14.31 -12.59
N ILE A 37 -14.64 -13.06 -12.14
CA ILE A 37 -13.49 -12.18 -11.83
C ILE A 37 -12.67 -12.74 -10.69
N LYS A 38 -13.32 -13.18 -9.61
CA LYS A 38 -12.66 -13.78 -8.45
C LYS A 38 -11.84 -15.01 -8.85
N GLU A 39 -12.41 -15.91 -9.64
CA GLU A 39 -11.71 -17.09 -10.15
C GLU A 39 -10.50 -16.72 -11.01
N ALA A 40 -10.65 -15.73 -11.90
CA ALA A 40 -9.56 -15.26 -12.75
C ALA A 40 -8.41 -14.67 -11.92
N ILE A 41 -8.72 -13.91 -10.87
CA ILE A 41 -7.73 -13.34 -9.96
C ILE A 41 -6.98 -14.45 -9.22
N GLU A 42 -7.69 -15.42 -8.66
CA GLU A 42 -7.09 -16.56 -7.96
C GLU A 42 -6.19 -17.40 -8.88
N LYS A 43 -6.66 -17.65 -10.10
CA LYS A 43 -5.95 -18.45 -11.10
C LYS A 43 -4.67 -17.80 -11.62
N THR A 44 -4.67 -16.47 -11.77
CA THR A 44 -3.55 -15.73 -12.34
C THR A 44 -2.59 -15.18 -11.29
N GLY A 45 -2.99 -15.15 -10.02
CA GLY A 45 -2.21 -14.50 -8.97
C GLY A 45 -2.18 -12.98 -9.10
N PHE A 46 -3.17 -12.40 -9.79
CA PHE A 46 -3.24 -10.95 -9.99
C PHE A 46 -3.26 -10.20 -8.66
N GLU A 47 -2.41 -9.20 -8.56
CA GLU A 47 -2.39 -8.28 -7.43
C GLU A 47 -2.67 -6.86 -7.91
N THR A 48 -3.41 -6.10 -7.12
CA THR A 48 -3.74 -4.71 -7.43
C THR A 48 -2.45 -3.87 -7.52
N ASN A 49 -2.30 -3.10 -8.59
CA ASN A 49 -1.17 -2.20 -8.73
C ASN A 49 -1.31 -1.03 -7.74
N PHE A 50 -0.49 -1.05 -6.70
CA PHE A 50 -0.47 -0.03 -5.65
C PHE A 50 -0.22 1.38 -6.20
N PHE A 51 0.65 1.51 -7.18
CA PHE A 51 0.97 2.81 -7.79
C PHE A 51 -0.21 3.41 -8.54
N ALA A 52 -0.94 2.60 -9.33
CA ALA A 52 -2.13 3.06 -10.05
C ALA A 52 -3.24 3.48 -9.08
N LYS A 53 -3.40 2.76 -7.97
CA LYS A 53 -4.37 3.09 -6.93
C LYS A 53 -4.00 4.38 -6.19
N ARG A 54 -2.71 4.62 -5.95
CA ARG A 54 -2.20 5.85 -5.34
C ARG A 54 -2.43 7.08 -6.21
N LEU A 55 -2.29 6.96 -7.53
CA LEU A 55 -2.52 8.05 -8.47
C LEU A 55 -3.99 8.50 -8.50
N LYS A 56 -4.94 7.59 -8.26
CA LYS A 56 -6.38 7.88 -8.25
C LYS A 56 -6.88 8.33 -6.87
N SER A 57 -6.16 8.02 -5.81
CA SER A 57 -6.52 8.35 -4.44
C SER A 57 -5.73 9.56 -3.95
N LYS A 58 -6.36 10.42 -3.12
CA LYS A 58 -5.66 11.49 -2.43
C LYS A 58 -4.81 10.98 -1.25
N GLN A 59 -4.89 9.69 -0.93
CA GLN A 59 -4.16 9.05 0.16
C GLN A 59 -3.22 7.98 -0.39
N SER A 60 -1.99 7.96 0.11
CA SER A 60 -1.01 6.93 -0.27
C SER A 60 -1.13 5.66 0.58
N LYS A 61 -1.76 5.75 1.74
CA LYS A 61 -1.80 4.70 2.76
C LYS A 61 -0.41 4.32 3.28
N LEU A 62 0.52 5.27 3.22
CA LEU A 62 1.88 5.13 3.74
C LEU A 62 2.08 6.10 4.90
N ILE A 63 2.71 5.64 5.97
CA ILE A 63 3.13 6.46 7.11
C ILE A 63 4.64 6.30 7.26
N GLY A 64 5.34 7.42 7.31
CA GLY A 64 6.77 7.41 7.61
C GLY A 64 7.00 7.38 9.12
N ILE A 65 7.99 6.62 9.55
CA ILE A 65 8.39 6.54 10.96
C ILE A 65 9.88 6.80 11.02
N ILE A 66 10.28 7.87 11.72
CA ILE A 66 11.69 8.21 11.89
C ILE A 66 12.08 7.90 13.33
N VAL A 67 13.06 7.03 13.48
CA VAL A 67 13.58 6.61 14.79
C VAL A 67 15.07 6.88 14.87
N PRO A 68 15.62 7.18 16.07
CA PRO A 68 17.06 7.36 16.19
C PRO A 68 17.85 6.08 15.89
N ARG A 69 17.34 4.95 16.34
CA ARG A 69 17.93 3.62 16.12
C ARG A 69 16.87 2.52 16.27
N ILE A 70 17.05 1.43 15.57
CA ILE A 70 16.10 0.29 15.60
C ILE A 70 16.57 -0.87 16.50
N ASP A 71 17.82 -0.86 16.93
CA ASP A 71 18.45 -1.96 17.67
C ASP A 71 18.32 -1.84 19.19
N SER A 72 17.36 -1.06 19.69
CA SER A 72 17.05 -0.99 21.11
C SER A 72 15.74 -1.73 21.42
N PHE A 73 15.65 -2.26 22.64
CA PHE A 73 14.46 -2.97 23.12
C PHE A 73 13.21 -2.09 23.07
N THR A 74 13.33 -0.84 23.51
CA THR A 74 12.22 0.12 23.53
C THR A 74 11.76 0.47 22.12
N ALA A 75 12.71 0.75 21.22
CA ALA A 75 12.37 1.05 19.82
C ALA A 75 11.66 -0.12 19.15
N GLY A 76 12.14 -1.35 19.37
CA GLY A 76 11.52 -2.55 18.82
C GLY A 76 10.08 -2.73 19.27
N LYS A 77 9.80 -2.60 20.56
CA LYS A 77 8.46 -2.69 21.11
C LYS A 77 7.53 -1.59 20.60
N THR A 78 8.01 -0.37 20.57
CA THR A 78 7.24 0.78 20.08
C THR A 78 6.88 0.61 18.60
N LEU A 79 7.87 0.27 17.78
CA LEU A 79 7.66 0.04 16.34
C LEU A 79 6.69 -1.10 16.08
N ASN A 80 6.78 -2.19 16.83
CA ASN A 80 5.86 -3.31 16.70
C ASN A 80 4.42 -2.89 16.97
N GLY A 81 4.20 -2.10 18.04
CA GLY A 81 2.88 -1.56 18.38
C GLY A 81 2.34 -0.61 17.31
N ILE A 82 3.17 0.28 16.81
CA ILE A 82 2.80 1.21 15.73
C ILE A 82 2.43 0.44 14.46
N ASN A 83 3.28 -0.50 14.06
CA ASN A 83 3.05 -1.29 12.85
C ASN A 83 1.75 -2.08 12.91
N LYS A 84 1.49 -2.72 14.03
CA LYS A 84 0.25 -3.47 14.24
C LYS A 84 -0.98 -2.57 14.07
N LYS A 85 -0.93 -1.36 14.65
CA LYS A 85 -2.03 -0.42 14.54
C LYS A 85 -2.20 0.12 13.11
N LEU A 86 -1.11 0.36 12.42
CA LEU A 86 -1.14 0.78 11.02
C LEU A 86 -1.77 -0.29 10.12
N GLU A 87 -1.37 -1.55 10.31
CA GLU A 87 -1.93 -2.68 9.55
C GLU A 87 -3.43 -2.81 9.75
N GLU A 88 -3.91 -2.68 10.98
CA GLU A 88 -5.34 -2.72 11.31
C GLU A 88 -6.14 -1.65 10.53
N GLN A 89 -5.52 -0.52 10.23
CA GLN A 89 -6.13 0.59 9.51
C GLN A 89 -5.82 0.60 8.00
N GLY A 90 -5.16 -0.43 7.50
CA GLY A 90 -4.81 -0.55 6.09
C GLY A 90 -3.63 0.32 5.66
N TYR A 91 -2.78 0.73 6.60
CA TYR A 91 -1.58 1.51 6.32
C TYR A 91 -0.33 0.65 6.32
N GLN A 92 0.70 1.12 5.62
CA GLN A 92 2.05 0.55 5.70
C GLN A 92 3.00 1.58 6.31
N GLY A 93 3.92 1.10 7.16
CA GLY A 93 4.96 1.94 7.75
C GLY A 93 6.25 1.88 6.95
N ILE A 94 6.87 3.03 6.77
CA ILE A 94 8.24 3.14 6.22
C ILE A 94 9.12 3.62 7.36
N ILE A 95 10.08 2.79 7.78
CA ILE A 95 10.95 3.09 8.92
C ILE A 95 12.29 3.61 8.41
N LEU A 96 12.67 4.79 8.86
CA LEU A 96 13.97 5.40 8.58
C LEU A 96 14.67 5.73 9.90
N THR A 97 16.00 5.70 9.90
CA THR A 97 16.79 6.02 11.09
C THR A 97 17.47 7.37 10.96
N SER A 98 17.47 8.15 12.04
CA SER A 98 18.14 9.46 12.08
C SER A 98 19.52 9.40 12.76
N GLU A 99 19.81 8.32 13.47
CA GLU A 99 21.10 8.13 14.19
C GLU A 99 21.43 9.27 15.15
N PHE A 100 20.41 9.84 15.80
CA PHE A 100 20.55 11.01 16.69
C PHE A 100 21.13 12.25 16.00
N ASN A 101 21.03 12.32 14.67
CA ASN A 101 21.54 13.44 13.87
C ASN A 101 20.38 14.27 13.31
N VAL A 102 20.30 15.53 13.69
CA VAL A 102 19.23 16.44 13.30
C VAL A 102 19.22 16.68 11.78
N GLU A 103 20.39 16.83 11.16
CA GLU A 103 20.48 17.02 9.72
C GLU A 103 19.94 15.80 8.97
N LYS A 104 20.31 14.60 9.44
CA LYS A 104 19.81 13.36 8.87
C LYS A 104 18.30 13.22 9.07
N GLU A 105 17.77 13.60 10.21
CA GLU A 105 16.34 13.60 10.48
C GLU A 105 15.59 14.48 9.47
N LEU A 106 16.09 15.69 9.22
CA LEU A 106 15.51 16.60 8.23
C LEU A 106 15.56 16.03 6.82
N GLU A 107 16.64 15.38 6.44
CA GLU A 107 16.76 14.70 5.15
C GLU A 107 15.72 13.58 5.02
N GLN A 108 15.53 12.80 6.08
CA GLN A 108 14.54 11.71 6.08
C GLN A 108 13.11 12.24 5.99
N ILE A 109 12.81 13.35 6.65
CA ILE A 109 11.51 14.02 6.53
C ILE A 109 11.24 14.41 5.06
N ASN A 110 12.24 15.04 4.42
CA ASN A 110 12.11 15.42 3.01
C ASN A 110 11.94 14.23 2.08
N LYS A 111 12.65 13.14 2.30
CA LYS A 111 12.49 11.90 1.54
C LYS A 111 11.07 11.35 1.65
N LEU A 112 10.53 11.29 2.86
CA LEU A 112 9.17 10.80 3.11
C LEU A 112 8.13 11.72 2.47
N TYR A 113 8.31 13.02 2.59
CA TYR A 113 7.45 14.00 1.92
C TYR A 113 7.42 13.79 0.41
N ASN A 114 8.58 13.62 -0.21
CA ASN A 114 8.69 13.39 -1.66
C ASN A 114 8.10 12.04 -2.08
N GLN A 115 8.08 11.06 -1.20
CA GLN A 115 7.43 9.77 -1.44
C GLN A 115 5.91 9.83 -1.29
N GLY A 116 5.38 10.95 -0.84
CA GLY A 116 3.95 11.15 -0.74
C GLY A 116 3.28 10.41 0.42
N VAL A 117 3.97 10.25 1.55
CA VAL A 117 3.36 9.65 2.75
C VAL A 117 2.22 10.52 3.29
N ASP A 118 1.24 9.90 3.90
CA ASP A 118 0.08 10.62 4.47
C ASP A 118 0.41 11.29 5.80
N GLY A 119 1.42 10.79 6.50
CA GLY A 119 1.87 11.36 7.76
C GLY A 119 3.24 10.83 8.16
N ILE A 120 3.84 11.47 9.15
CA ILE A 120 5.17 11.10 9.67
C ILE A 120 5.09 11.03 11.19
N ILE A 121 5.64 9.96 11.75
CA ILE A 121 5.83 9.77 13.19
C ILE A 121 7.33 9.92 13.46
N ILE A 122 7.69 10.79 14.40
CA ILE A 122 9.07 10.98 14.82
C ILE A 122 9.19 10.52 16.27
N MET A 123 10.18 9.67 16.52
CA MET A 123 10.48 9.13 17.87
C MET A 123 11.77 9.70 18.43
#